data_90567daa583268125cdb86ff9c24ae3e
#
_entry.id   90567daa583268125cdb86ff9c24ae3e
#
_cell.length_a   1.000
_cell.length_b   1.000
_cell.length_c   1.000
_cell.angle_alpha   90.00
_cell.angle_beta   90.00
_cell.angle_gamma   90.00
#
_symmetry.space_group_name_H-M   'P 1'
#
loop_
_entity.id
_entity.type
_entity.pdbx_description
1 polymer ?
#
loop_
_entity_poly.entity_id
_entity_poly.type
_entity_poly.pdbx_seq_one_letter_code
_entity_poly.pdbx_strand_id
1 'polypeptide(L)'
;MGEWVTFKNAGFAQASINEDNLKEYKNEIIERLNKKLDCKRYVERLLKDKNNDVFDKSLTAIDVFLEFREKHENIDLLVGKDGNVPMLEYDPYSECLVLKYVYSKAQKSHMIALSNILCSDIKSRERIVSNGEKILKDILSTPKYAHPIPFLTDAKLTFTRLSPYLLGKNNPKGFLFTFSNGNGQYLLDFVSFLGAKNNKKVACLSSGETFSRISLTLGKDESAMSYLEMGKNADILCLYNLEALPTNKNFIESVFIPFLSMRKSQGKITFGCINDSLATFVGGLSPLSSTKKQITTSLNSLMDEHKTKEDQLYF
;
A
#
# COMPACT_ATOMS: atom_id res chain seq x y z
N MET A 1 0.24 10.48 -18.72
CA MET A 1 0.69 11.80 -19.21
C MET A 1 0.43 12.78 -18.08
N GLY A 2 1.48 13.22 -17.39
CA GLY A 2 1.36 14.20 -16.31
C GLY A 2 1.27 15.60 -16.89
N GLU A 3 0.24 16.33 -16.53
CA GLU A 3 0.09 17.73 -16.92
C GLU A 3 1.17 18.57 -16.23
N TRP A 4 1.90 19.32 -17.02
CA TRP A 4 2.87 20.30 -16.59
C TRP A 4 2.15 21.54 -16.07
N VAL A 5 2.06 21.68 -14.75
CA VAL A 5 1.63 22.96 -14.17
C VAL A 5 2.86 23.87 -14.10
N THR A 6 3.00 24.68 -15.12
CA THR A 6 4.00 25.76 -15.13
C THR A 6 3.43 26.93 -14.32
N PHE A 7 3.89 27.12 -13.11
CA PHE A 7 3.65 28.38 -12.37
C PHE A 7 4.47 29.48 -13.04
N LYS A 8 3.85 30.19 -13.97
CA LYS A 8 4.34 31.49 -14.43
C LYS A 8 4.11 32.50 -13.31
N ASN A 9 5.22 33.04 -12.82
CA ASN A 9 5.34 34.33 -12.15
C ASN A 9 4.42 34.60 -10.95
N ALA A 10 4.79 34.14 -9.76
CA ALA A 10 4.62 34.97 -8.59
C ALA A 10 5.58 36.16 -8.81
N GLY A 11 5.03 37.31 -9.16
CA GLY A 11 5.79 38.52 -9.32
C GLY A 11 6.43 38.92 -7.98
N PHE A 12 7.66 38.50 -7.76
CA PHE A 12 8.50 39.15 -6.79
C PHE A 12 8.90 40.47 -7.41
N ALA A 13 8.42 41.56 -6.80
CA ALA A 13 8.91 42.89 -7.08
C ALA A 13 10.44 42.80 -7.08
N GLN A 14 11.08 43.20 -8.20
CA GLN A 14 12.49 43.49 -8.24
C GLN A 14 12.75 44.70 -7.34
N ALA A 15 12.81 44.49 -6.02
CA ALA A 15 13.52 45.37 -5.14
C ALA A 15 14.98 45.30 -5.58
N SER A 16 15.60 46.43 -5.86
CA SER A 16 17.02 46.53 -6.16
C SER A 16 17.79 45.90 -5.00
N ILE A 17 18.15 44.62 -5.16
CA ILE A 17 18.95 43.91 -4.15
C ILE A 17 20.34 44.55 -4.25
N ASN A 18 20.75 45.26 -3.17
CA ASN A 18 22.08 45.79 -3.05
C ASN A 18 23.09 44.62 -3.09
N GLU A 19 24.19 44.75 -3.79
CA GLU A 19 25.23 43.70 -3.94
C GLU A 19 25.71 43.13 -2.60
N ASP A 20 25.72 43.97 -1.55
CA ASP A 20 26.12 43.57 -0.21
C ASP A 20 25.05 42.60 0.43
N ASN A 21 23.77 42.87 0.25
CA ASN A 21 22.70 42.02 0.72
C ASN A 21 22.71 40.66 0.01
N LEU A 22 23.08 40.63 -1.29
CA LEU A 22 23.20 39.38 -2.04
C LEU A 22 24.36 38.52 -1.53
N LYS A 23 25.48 39.15 -1.18
CA LYS A 23 26.64 38.45 -0.60
C LYS A 23 26.32 37.87 0.77
N GLU A 24 25.62 38.61 1.61
CA GLU A 24 25.19 38.15 2.93
C GLU A 24 24.25 36.95 2.80
N TYR A 25 23.25 37.03 1.95
CA TYR A 25 22.31 35.94 1.66
C TYR A 25 23.01 34.70 1.12
N LYS A 26 23.96 34.86 0.21
CA LYS A 26 24.79 33.77 -0.31
C LYS A 26 25.60 33.09 0.80
N ASN A 27 26.21 33.85 1.68
CA ASN A 27 26.99 33.33 2.79
C ASN A 27 26.11 32.53 3.78
N GLU A 28 24.91 33.01 4.07
CA GLU A 28 23.94 32.31 4.91
C GLU A 28 23.59 30.92 4.32
N ILE A 29 23.28 30.86 3.03
CA ILE A 29 22.98 29.59 2.34
C ILE A 29 24.18 28.64 2.39
N ILE A 30 25.40 29.15 2.19
CA ILE A 30 26.64 28.34 2.27
C ILE A 30 26.82 27.78 3.69
N GLU A 31 26.59 28.59 4.73
CA GLU A 31 26.66 28.11 6.12
C GLU A 31 25.64 27.00 6.40
N ARG A 32 24.40 27.19 5.95
CA ARG A 32 23.33 26.17 6.11
C ARG A 32 23.69 24.87 5.36
N LEU A 33 24.23 24.95 4.15
CA LEU A 33 24.73 23.80 3.41
C LEU A 33 25.87 23.09 4.16
N ASN A 34 26.78 23.84 4.77
CA ASN A 34 27.88 23.27 5.55
C ASN A 34 27.41 22.53 6.80
N LYS A 35 26.28 22.95 7.40
CA LYS A 35 25.64 22.27 8.54
C LYS A 35 24.93 20.97 8.10
N LYS A 36 24.48 20.87 6.84
CA LYS A 36 23.76 19.72 6.29
C LYS A 36 24.54 19.07 5.14
N LEU A 37 25.49 18.21 5.47
CA LEU A 37 26.42 17.62 4.51
C LEU A 37 25.76 16.79 3.38
N ASP A 38 24.63 16.17 3.63
CA ASP A 38 23.83 15.46 2.63
C ASP A 38 23.26 16.42 1.58
N CYS A 39 22.70 17.54 2.02
CA CYS A 39 22.21 18.60 1.14
C CYS A 39 23.34 19.24 0.35
N LYS A 40 24.47 19.52 1.01
CA LYS A 40 25.66 20.04 0.35
C LYS A 40 26.14 19.14 -0.80
N ARG A 41 26.35 17.85 -0.52
CA ARG A 41 26.76 16.86 -1.54
C ARG A 41 25.74 16.75 -2.67
N TYR A 42 24.45 16.89 -2.36
CA TYR A 42 23.40 16.85 -3.38
C TYR A 42 23.50 18.06 -4.31
N VAL A 43 23.62 19.28 -3.76
CA VAL A 43 23.78 20.53 -4.53
C VAL A 43 25.07 20.49 -5.35
N GLU A 44 26.21 20.14 -4.74
CA GLU A 44 27.50 20.03 -5.42
C GLU A 44 27.44 19.06 -6.62
N ARG A 45 26.73 17.93 -6.46
CA ARG A 45 26.55 16.96 -7.56
C ARG A 45 25.75 17.55 -8.72
N LEU A 46 24.72 18.36 -8.45
CA LEU A 46 23.91 18.99 -9.49
C LEU A 46 24.67 20.11 -10.20
N LEU A 47 25.58 20.78 -9.51
CA LEU A 47 26.40 21.86 -10.03
C LEU A 47 27.70 21.37 -10.67
N LYS A 48 28.00 20.07 -10.56
CA LYS A 48 29.20 19.49 -11.18
C LYS A 48 29.19 19.76 -12.68
N ASP A 49 30.33 20.26 -13.18
CA ASP A 49 30.54 20.62 -14.59
C ASP A 49 29.63 21.78 -15.09
N LYS A 50 29.09 22.61 -14.20
CA LYS A 50 28.32 23.82 -14.50
C LYS A 50 29.15 25.09 -14.26
N ASN A 51 28.70 26.19 -14.87
CA ASN A 51 29.34 27.50 -14.68
C ASN A 51 29.16 27.99 -13.23
N ASN A 52 30.10 28.79 -12.74
CA ASN A 52 30.10 29.30 -11.37
C ASN A 52 28.88 30.19 -11.04
N ASP A 53 28.29 30.84 -12.03
CA ASP A 53 27.10 31.70 -11.87
C ASP A 53 25.79 30.91 -11.67
N VAL A 54 25.79 29.59 -11.97
CA VAL A 54 24.62 28.73 -11.76
C VAL A 54 24.23 28.68 -10.28
N PHE A 55 25.20 28.63 -9.37
CA PHE A 55 24.93 28.67 -7.93
C PHE A 55 24.22 29.95 -7.54
N ASP A 56 24.73 31.10 -8.00
CA ASP A 56 24.20 32.42 -7.67
C ASP A 56 22.78 32.63 -8.21
N LYS A 57 22.52 32.15 -9.43
CA LYS A 57 21.16 32.15 -10.01
C LYS A 57 20.18 31.20 -9.28
N SER A 58 20.70 30.25 -8.52
CA SER A 58 19.91 29.20 -7.85
C SER A 58 19.63 29.45 -6.38
N LEU A 59 20.10 30.55 -5.78
CA LEU A 59 20.08 30.79 -4.33
C LEU A 59 18.69 30.64 -3.75
N THR A 60 17.65 31.23 -4.36
CA THR A 60 16.27 31.13 -3.89
C THR A 60 15.75 29.69 -3.89
N ALA A 61 16.06 28.92 -4.93
CA ALA A 61 15.64 27.52 -5.03
C ALA A 61 16.34 26.65 -3.98
N ILE A 62 17.65 26.90 -3.76
CA ILE A 62 18.44 26.22 -2.74
C ILE A 62 17.93 26.56 -1.35
N ASP A 63 17.58 27.81 -1.08
CA ASP A 63 17.03 28.26 0.20
C ASP A 63 15.73 27.54 0.56
N VAL A 64 14.75 27.54 -0.34
CA VAL A 64 13.47 26.82 -0.12
C VAL A 64 13.70 25.33 0.09
N PHE A 65 14.63 24.72 -0.67
CA PHE A 65 15.00 23.32 -0.48
C PHE A 65 15.61 23.09 0.91
N LEU A 66 16.52 23.94 1.36
CA LEU A 66 17.16 23.84 2.69
C LEU A 66 16.14 24.05 3.81
N GLU A 67 15.28 25.06 3.71
CA GLU A 67 14.24 25.32 4.70
C GLU A 67 13.33 24.09 4.89
N PHE A 68 12.96 23.45 3.80
CA PHE A 68 12.19 22.21 3.85
C PHE A 68 12.96 21.08 4.54
N ARG A 69 14.25 20.93 4.21
CA ARG A 69 15.13 19.88 4.79
C ARG A 69 15.46 20.12 6.26
N GLU A 70 15.47 21.36 6.72
CA GLU A 70 15.69 21.71 8.11
C GLU A 70 14.46 21.45 8.98
N LYS A 71 13.26 21.72 8.46
CA LYS A 71 11.99 21.43 9.14
C LYS A 71 11.66 19.94 9.21
N HIS A 72 12.26 19.16 8.33
CA HIS A 72 11.88 17.75 8.13
C HIS A 72 13.12 16.85 8.08
N GLU A 73 13.50 16.31 9.23
CA GLU A 73 14.68 15.43 9.34
C GLU A 73 14.51 14.11 8.59
N ASN A 74 13.29 13.62 8.44
CA ASN A 74 13.01 12.34 7.80
C ASN A 74 11.99 12.48 6.66
N ILE A 75 12.48 12.70 5.44
CA ILE A 75 11.64 12.86 4.23
C ILE A 75 10.77 11.62 3.95
N ASP A 76 11.22 10.44 4.35
CA ASP A 76 10.46 9.19 4.13
C ASP A 76 9.18 9.11 4.99
N LEU A 77 9.07 9.93 6.05
CA LEU A 77 7.92 10.01 6.96
C LEU A 77 6.99 11.20 6.65
N LEU A 78 7.33 12.04 5.67
CA LEU A 78 6.53 13.18 5.31
C LEU A 78 5.30 12.79 4.51
N VAL A 79 4.24 12.54 5.25
CA VAL A 79 2.87 12.59 4.73
C VAL A 79 2.29 13.95 5.14
N GLY A 80 2.73 15.02 4.48
CA GLY A 80 2.02 16.30 4.54
C GLY A 80 0.72 16.20 3.75
N LYS A 81 -0.26 17.06 4.03
CA LYS A 81 -1.54 17.12 3.28
C LYS A 81 -1.34 17.15 1.76
N ASP A 82 -0.20 17.64 1.29
CA ASP A 82 0.13 17.75 -0.13
C ASP A 82 1.22 16.77 -0.60
N GLY A 83 1.85 16.03 0.33
CA GLY A 83 2.77 14.91 0.06
C GLY A 83 3.94 15.16 -0.89
N ASN A 84 4.08 16.38 -1.41
CA ASN A 84 5.10 16.75 -2.36
C ASN A 84 6.35 17.22 -1.63
N VAL A 85 7.51 16.71 -2.07
CA VAL A 85 8.82 17.05 -1.55
C VAL A 85 9.51 17.95 -2.56
N PRO A 86 9.96 19.16 -2.17
CA PRO A 86 10.79 19.97 -3.04
C PRO A 86 12.15 19.30 -3.25
N MET A 87 12.52 19.14 -4.52
CA MET A 87 13.82 18.66 -4.98
C MET A 87 14.40 19.70 -5.89
N LEU A 88 15.74 19.75 -6.01
CA LEU A 88 16.40 20.60 -6.98
C LEU A 88 16.66 19.81 -8.26
N GLU A 89 16.44 20.44 -9.40
CA GLU A 89 16.77 19.92 -10.72
C GLU A 89 17.46 21.05 -11.53
N TYR A 90 18.48 20.71 -12.31
CA TYR A 90 19.10 21.68 -13.22
C TYR A 90 18.19 21.89 -14.43
N ASP A 91 17.81 23.15 -14.68
CA ASP A 91 17.10 23.55 -15.87
C ASP A 91 18.07 24.14 -16.90
N PRO A 92 18.27 23.47 -18.05
CA PRO A 92 19.19 23.94 -19.07
C PRO A 92 18.74 25.22 -19.79
N TYR A 93 17.46 25.61 -19.71
CA TYR A 93 16.94 26.81 -20.36
C TYR A 93 17.20 28.07 -19.55
N SER A 94 17.03 27.98 -18.25
CA SER A 94 17.30 29.10 -17.32
C SER A 94 18.73 29.08 -16.76
N GLU A 95 19.49 28.02 -17.06
CA GLU A 95 20.85 27.79 -16.56
C GLU A 95 20.95 27.94 -15.04
N CYS A 96 19.96 27.43 -14.29
CA CYS A 96 19.95 27.45 -12.84
C CYS A 96 19.32 26.19 -12.28
N LEU A 97 19.43 26.01 -10.94
CA LEU A 97 18.65 24.99 -10.23
C LEU A 97 17.24 25.52 -9.98
N VAL A 98 16.25 24.73 -10.32
CA VAL A 98 14.83 25.01 -10.07
C VAL A 98 14.23 24.02 -9.10
N LEU A 99 13.19 24.42 -8.38
CA LEU A 99 12.43 23.54 -7.52
C LEU A 99 11.50 22.67 -8.36
N LYS A 100 11.63 21.36 -8.18
CA LYS A 100 10.70 20.37 -8.70
C LYS A 100 10.02 19.67 -7.53
N TYR A 101 8.70 19.69 -7.50
CA TYR A 101 7.96 18.99 -6.48
C TYR A 101 7.74 17.54 -6.93
N VAL A 102 8.25 16.59 -6.14
CA VAL A 102 8.11 15.16 -6.40
C VAL A 102 7.32 14.49 -5.28
N TYR A 103 6.64 13.42 -5.61
CA TYR A 103 5.99 12.62 -4.58
C TYR A 103 7.02 12.07 -3.60
N SER A 104 6.70 12.18 -2.30
CA SER A 104 7.48 11.51 -1.28
C SER A 104 7.49 10.00 -1.53
N LYS A 105 8.46 9.29 -0.97
CA LYS A 105 8.51 7.82 -1.07
C LYS A 105 7.26 7.16 -0.49
N ALA A 106 6.74 7.72 0.62
CA ALA A 106 5.50 7.26 1.24
C ALA A 106 4.31 7.46 0.29
N GLN A 107 4.14 8.65 -0.28
CA GLN A 107 3.05 8.95 -1.20
C GLN A 107 3.16 8.14 -2.50
N LYS A 108 4.37 7.96 -3.04
CA LYS A 108 4.58 7.07 -4.19
C LYS A 108 4.16 5.64 -3.87
N SER A 109 4.51 5.14 -2.69
CA SER A 109 4.08 3.81 -2.22
C SER A 109 2.56 3.72 -2.07
N HIS A 110 1.92 4.77 -1.54
CA HIS A 110 0.46 4.89 -1.42
C HIS A 110 -0.22 4.80 -2.80
N MET A 111 0.23 5.58 -3.77
CA MET A 111 -0.31 5.57 -5.14
C MET A 111 -0.11 4.21 -5.84
N ILE A 112 1.05 3.58 -5.66
CA ILE A 112 1.31 2.23 -6.16
C ILE A 112 0.32 1.23 -5.54
N ALA A 113 0.10 1.30 -4.22
CA ALA A 113 -0.85 0.42 -3.55
C ALA A 113 -2.27 0.62 -4.08
N LEU A 114 -2.75 1.88 -4.19
CA LEU A 114 -4.06 2.19 -4.76
C LEU A 114 -4.25 1.62 -6.17
N SER A 115 -3.24 1.69 -7.02
CA SER A 115 -3.31 1.21 -8.42
C SER A 115 -3.32 -0.31 -8.55
N ASN A 116 -2.79 -1.03 -7.56
CA ASN A 116 -2.65 -2.48 -7.59
C ASN A 116 -3.73 -3.22 -6.80
N ILE A 117 -4.57 -2.53 -6.01
CA ILE A 117 -5.73 -3.12 -5.33
C ILE A 117 -6.92 -3.11 -6.28
N LEU A 118 -7.45 -4.31 -6.54
CA LEU A 118 -8.62 -4.56 -7.37
C LEU A 118 -9.79 -4.88 -6.45
N CYS A 119 -10.75 -3.98 -6.34
CA CYS A 119 -11.99 -4.16 -5.58
C CYS A 119 -13.14 -3.39 -6.24
N SER A 120 -14.37 -3.68 -5.81
CA SER A 120 -15.60 -3.17 -6.42
C SER A 120 -15.76 -1.65 -6.30
N ASP A 121 -15.13 -1.04 -5.29
CA ASP A 121 -15.36 0.36 -4.96
C ASP A 121 -14.07 1.10 -4.53
N ILE A 122 -13.98 2.38 -4.92
CA ILE A 122 -12.81 3.24 -4.66
C ILE A 122 -12.64 3.51 -3.16
N LYS A 123 -13.73 3.73 -2.42
CA LYS A 123 -13.68 4.01 -0.97
C LYS A 123 -13.10 2.81 -0.20
N SER A 124 -13.47 1.60 -0.60
CA SER A 124 -12.87 0.38 -0.05
C SER A 124 -11.38 0.31 -0.32
N ARG A 125 -10.93 0.75 -1.47
CA ARG A 125 -9.51 0.79 -1.85
C ARG A 125 -8.70 1.75 -0.96
N GLU A 126 -9.21 2.95 -0.77
CA GLU A 126 -8.60 3.97 0.10
C GLU A 126 -8.55 3.50 1.57
N ARG A 127 -9.65 2.91 2.06
CA ARG A 127 -9.70 2.32 3.41
C ARG A 127 -8.64 1.24 3.59
N ILE A 128 -8.52 0.30 2.65
CA ILE A 128 -7.55 -0.80 2.69
C ILE A 128 -6.12 -0.25 2.76
N VAL A 129 -5.80 0.74 1.94
CA VAL A 129 -4.47 1.35 1.94
C VAL A 129 -4.20 2.07 3.25
N SER A 130 -5.13 2.90 3.73
CA SER A 130 -5.00 3.64 4.99
C SER A 130 -4.82 2.72 6.20
N ASN A 131 -5.63 1.65 6.30
CA ASN A 131 -5.50 0.66 7.36
C ASN A 131 -4.15 -0.07 7.30
N GLY A 132 -3.74 -0.48 6.11
CA GLY A 132 -2.47 -1.17 5.91
C GLY A 132 -1.25 -0.30 6.26
N GLU A 133 -1.27 0.97 5.90
CA GLU A 133 -0.23 1.94 6.26
C GLU A 133 -0.14 2.16 7.78
N LYS A 134 -1.29 2.30 8.45
CA LYS A 134 -1.36 2.45 9.90
C LYS A 134 -0.74 1.23 10.59
N ILE A 135 -1.16 0.02 10.22
CA ILE A 135 -0.65 -1.23 10.80
C ILE A 135 0.86 -1.34 10.59
N LEU A 136 1.36 -1.04 9.38
CA LEU A 136 2.79 -1.08 9.10
C LEU A 136 3.56 -0.09 9.96
N LYS A 137 3.05 1.13 10.11
CA LYS A 137 3.65 2.16 10.96
C LYS A 137 3.72 1.68 12.41
N ASP A 138 2.65 1.11 12.94
CA ASP A 138 2.58 0.63 14.31
C ASP A 138 3.53 -0.56 14.55
N ILE A 139 3.67 -1.47 13.59
CA ILE A 139 4.67 -2.55 13.65
C ILE A 139 6.09 -1.98 13.73
N LEU A 140 6.39 -0.95 12.93
CA LEU A 140 7.73 -0.37 12.85
C LEU A 140 8.07 0.52 14.06
N SER A 141 7.06 1.19 14.63
CA SER A 141 7.22 2.07 15.79
C SER A 141 7.17 1.36 17.14
N THR A 142 6.69 0.10 17.18
CA THR A 142 6.60 -0.66 18.44
C THR A 142 8.00 -1.04 18.94
N PRO A 143 8.43 -0.59 20.13
CA PRO A 143 9.71 -0.96 20.71
C PRO A 143 9.84 -2.47 20.87
N LYS A 144 11.05 -3.02 20.70
CA LYS A 144 11.32 -4.47 20.83
C LYS A 144 10.93 -5.05 22.20
N TYR A 145 10.90 -4.21 23.24
CA TYR A 145 10.62 -4.59 24.62
C TYR A 145 9.23 -4.16 25.12
N ALA A 146 8.39 -3.58 24.25
CA ALA A 146 7.01 -3.28 24.61
C ALA A 146 6.21 -4.57 24.81
N HIS A 147 5.23 -4.55 25.71
CA HIS A 147 4.27 -5.64 25.83
C HIS A 147 3.66 -5.93 24.47
N PRO A 148 3.66 -7.18 23.99
CA PRO A 148 3.17 -7.52 22.68
C PRO A 148 1.67 -7.21 22.62
N ILE A 149 1.27 -6.36 21.68
CA ILE A 149 -0.12 -6.19 21.29
C ILE A 149 -0.46 -7.39 20.41
N PRO A 150 -1.40 -8.26 20.80
CA PRO A 150 -1.65 -9.52 20.11
C PRO A 150 -1.97 -9.34 18.63
N PHE A 151 -2.78 -8.33 18.25
CA PHE A 151 -3.05 -7.99 16.86
C PHE A 151 -1.77 -7.69 16.05
N LEU A 152 -0.85 -6.91 16.62
CA LEU A 152 0.43 -6.61 15.95
C LEU A 152 1.34 -7.85 15.85
N THR A 153 1.20 -8.81 16.77
CA THR A 153 1.88 -10.10 16.66
C THR A 153 1.36 -10.90 15.47
N ASP A 154 0.05 -10.96 15.27
CA ASP A 154 -0.58 -11.61 14.11
C ASP A 154 -0.22 -10.88 12.80
N ALA A 155 -0.18 -9.55 12.81
CA ALA A 155 0.26 -8.76 11.67
C ALA A 155 1.75 -9.00 11.33
N LYS A 156 2.65 -9.10 12.32
CA LYS A 156 4.06 -9.45 12.12
C LYS A 156 4.22 -10.87 11.56
N LEU A 157 3.47 -11.84 12.06
CA LEU A 157 3.46 -13.20 11.54
C LEU A 157 2.99 -13.22 10.08
N THR A 158 1.94 -12.48 9.76
CA THR A 158 1.40 -12.32 8.41
C THR A 158 2.45 -11.71 7.47
N PHE A 159 3.14 -10.66 7.91
CA PHE A 159 4.24 -10.05 7.16
C PHE A 159 5.37 -11.05 6.91
N THR A 160 5.77 -11.81 7.93
CA THR A 160 6.82 -12.85 7.81
C THR A 160 6.43 -13.93 6.82
N ARG A 161 5.16 -14.35 6.81
CA ARG A 161 4.63 -15.34 5.86
C ARG A 161 4.66 -14.82 4.41
N LEU A 162 4.30 -13.57 4.21
CA LEU A 162 4.21 -12.96 2.88
C LEU A 162 5.57 -12.51 2.33
N SER A 163 6.53 -12.16 3.19
CA SER A 163 7.82 -11.60 2.80
C SER A 163 8.61 -12.42 1.77
N PRO A 164 8.71 -13.75 1.84
CA PRO A 164 9.41 -14.53 0.82
C PRO A 164 8.84 -14.35 -0.57
N TYR A 165 7.51 -14.28 -0.67
CA TYR A 165 6.81 -14.05 -1.93
C TYR A 165 7.04 -12.63 -2.48
N LEU A 166 7.01 -11.61 -1.61
CA LEU A 166 7.29 -10.23 -2.00
C LEU A 166 8.73 -10.05 -2.52
N LEU A 167 9.64 -10.89 -2.05
CA LEU A 167 11.04 -10.94 -2.49
C LEU A 167 11.29 -11.87 -3.70
N GLY A 168 10.23 -12.34 -4.37
CA GLY A 168 10.34 -13.21 -5.53
C GLY A 168 10.77 -14.66 -5.23
N LYS A 169 10.64 -15.09 -3.96
CA LYS A 169 10.91 -16.46 -3.51
C LYS A 169 9.63 -17.32 -3.62
N ASN A 170 9.63 -18.48 -2.93
CA ASN A 170 8.53 -19.43 -2.94
C ASN A 170 7.17 -18.81 -2.59
N ASN A 171 6.10 -19.31 -3.19
CA ASN A 171 4.73 -18.94 -2.86
C ASN A 171 4.27 -19.73 -1.63
N PRO A 172 4.17 -19.11 -0.44
CA PRO A 172 3.62 -19.77 0.73
C PRO A 172 2.11 -19.91 0.60
N LYS A 173 1.52 -20.79 1.42
CA LYS A 173 0.08 -20.72 1.67
C LYS A 173 -0.24 -19.40 2.39
N GLY A 174 -1.41 -18.84 2.12
CA GLY A 174 -1.95 -17.73 2.90
C GLY A 174 -2.48 -18.19 4.26
N PHE A 175 -3.18 -17.29 4.93
CA PHE A 175 -3.93 -17.62 6.15
C PHE A 175 -5.43 -17.51 5.93
N LEU A 176 -6.16 -18.45 6.53
CA LEU A 176 -7.58 -18.30 6.83
C LEU A 176 -7.67 -17.85 8.29
N PHE A 177 -7.87 -16.55 8.49
CA PHE A 177 -8.01 -15.98 9.83
C PHE A 177 -9.35 -16.35 10.44
N THR A 178 -9.32 -16.97 11.61
CA THR A 178 -10.51 -17.26 12.40
C THR A 178 -10.53 -16.34 13.61
N PHE A 179 -11.64 -15.63 13.85
CA PHE A 179 -11.69 -14.62 14.91
C PHE A 179 -13.12 -14.29 15.31
N SER A 180 -13.28 -13.86 16.56
CA SER A 180 -14.57 -13.45 17.12
C SER A 180 -14.80 -11.93 17.16
N ASN A 181 -13.83 -11.10 16.80
CA ASN A 181 -13.82 -9.65 17.08
C ASN A 181 -13.59 -8.71 15.89
N GLY A 182 -13.67 -9.19 14.66
CA GLY A 182 -13.51 -8.35 13.44
C GLY A 182 -12.05 -8.01 13.03
N ASN A 183 -11.04 -8.33 13.82
CA ASN A 183 -9.65 -8.02 13.51
C ASN A 183 -9.12 -8.66 12.21
N GLY A 184 -9.72 -9.77 11.77
CA GLY A 184 -9.28 -10.43 10.52
C GLY A 184 -9.46 -9.58 9.27
N GLN A 185 -10.45 -8.70 9.23
CA GLN A 185 -10.61 -7.77 8.11
C GLN A 185 -9.42 -6.81 8.02
N TYR A 186 -8.95 -6.30 9.16
CA TYR A 186 -7.77 -5.43 9.20
C TYR A 186 -6.48 -6.17 8.81
N LEU A 187 -6.36 -7.46 9.16
CA LEU A 187 -5.24 -8.29 8.69
C LEU A 187 -5.32 -8.50 7.17
N LEU A 188 -6.51 -8.67 6.59
CA LEU A 188 -6.67 -8.71 5.13
C LEU A 188 -6.35 -7.36 4.46
N ASP A 189 -6.76 -6.24 5.05
CA ASP A 189 -6.37 -4.90 4.59
C ASP A 189 -4.85 -4.76 4.58
N PHE A 190 -4.17 -5.22 5.65
CA PHE A 190 -2.72 -5.19 5.75
C PHE A 190 -2.01 -6.07 4.69
N VAL A 191 -2.50 -7.28 4.47
CA VAL A 191 -2.00 -8.18 3.40
C VAL A 191 -2.16 -7.51 2.03
N SER A 192 -3.35 -6.94 1.78
CA SER A 192 -3.68 -6.29 0.52
C SER A 192 -2.75 -5.11 0.24
N PHE A 193 -2.54 -4.27 1.25
CA PHE A 193 -1.61 -3.15 1.18
C PHE A 193 -0.17 -3.60 0.93
N LEU A 194 0.33 -4.59 1.69
CA LEU A 194 1.70 -5.09 1.53
C LEU A 194 1.94 -5.67 0.12
N GLY A 195 1.01 -6.47 -0.38
CA GLY A 195 1.09 -7.02 -1.72
C GLY A 195 1.11 -5.92 -2.77
N ALA A 196 0.13 -5.02 -2.71
CA ALA A 196 -0.05 -3.95 -3.68
C ALA A 196 1.11 -2.94 -3.69
N LYS A 197 1.61 -2.56 -2.52
CA LYS A 197 2.81 -1.70 -2.36
C LYS A 197 4.06 -2.31 -3.03
N ASN A 198 4.15 -3.64 -3.07
CA ASN A 198 5.24 -4.37 -3.70
C ASN A 198 4.92 -4.81 -5.14
N ASN A 199 4.07 -4.05 -5.84
CA ASN A 199 3.70 -4.24 -7.25
C ASN A 199 3.02 -5.59 -7.56
N LYS A 200 2.36 -6.23 -6.57
CA LYS A 200 1.52 -7.40 -6.81
C LYS A 200 0.09 -6.96 -7.08
N LYS A 201 -0.57 -7.58 -8.05
CA LYS A 201 -2.01 -7.38 -8.26
C LYS A 201 -2.78 -8.10 -7.16
N VAL A 202 -3.56 -7.36 -6.39
CA VAL A 202 -4.30 -7.88 -5.23
C VAL A 202 -5.78 -7.72 -5.48
N ALA A 203 -6.52 -8.82 -5.51
CA ALA A 203 -7.98 -8.80 -5.58
C ALA A 203 -8.57 -8.89 -4.16
N CYS A 204 -9.46 -7.97 -3.85
CA CYS A 204 -10.22 -7.90 -2.60
C CYS A 204 -11.68 -8.19 -2.92
N LEU A 205 -12.14 -9.39 -2.62
CA LEU A 205 -13.51 -9.83 -2.92
C LEU A 205 -14.33 -9.94 -1.63
N SER A 206 -15.45 -9.23 -1.57
CA SER A 206 -16.48 -9.42 -0.56
C SER A 206 -17.38 -10.58 -0.96
N SER A 207 -17.43 -11.62 -0.12
CA SER A 207 -18.25 -12.81 -0.42
C SER A 207 -19.73 -12.48 -0.52
N GLY A 208 -20.24 -11.61 0.35
CA GLY A 208 -21.64 -11.19 0.32
C GLY A 208 -22.01 -10.40 -0.94
N GLU A 209 -21.13 -9.54 -1.40
CA GLU A 209 -21.41 -8.72 -2.60
C GLU A 209 -21.16 -9.50 -3.89
N THR A 210 -19.96 -10.03 -4.05
CA THR A 210 -19.55 -10.67 -5.34
C THR A 210 -20.25 -11.99 -5.56
N PHE A 211 -20.19 -12.89 -4.59
CA PHE A 211 -20.70 -14.26 -4.80
C PHE A 211 -22.22 -14.37 -4.69
N SER A 212 -22.88 -13.52 -3.87
CA SER A 212 -24.33 -13.47 -3.84
C SER A 212 -24.91 -13.00 -5.17
N ARG A 213 -24.32 -11.98 -5.79
CA ARG A 213 -24.76 -11.53 -7.12
C ARG A 213 -24.59 -12.63 -8.17
N ILE A 214 -23.46 -13.34 -8.19
CA ILE A 214 -23.24 -14.47 -9.11
C ILE A 214 -24.27 -15.57 -8.88
N SER A 215 -24.54 -15.91 -7.62
CA SER A 215 -25.51 -16.94 -7.26
C SER A 215 -26.93 -16.57 -7.66
N LEU A 216 -27.37 -15.33 -7.40
CA LEU A 216 -28.71 -14.84 -7.71
C LEU A 216 -28.96 -14.73 -9.23
N THR A 217 -27.96 -14.35 -9.99
CA THR A 217 -28.09 -14.15 -11.44
C THR A 217 -27.69 -15.37 -12.25
N LEU A 218 -27.35 -16.49 -11.60
CA LEU A 218 -26.82 -17.71 -12.24
C LEU A 218 -25.64 -17.42 -13.19
N GLY A 219 -24.80 -16.49 -12.79
CA GLY A 219 -23.61 -16.09 -13.57
C GLY A 219 -23.88 -15.15 -14.74
N LYS A 220 -25.10 -14.61 -14.89
CA LYS A 220 -25.43 -13.64 -15.96
C LYS A 220 -25.01 -12.20 -15.65
N ASP A 221 -24.62 -11.89 -14.41
CA ASP A 221 -24.11 -10.58 -14.03
C ASP A 221 -22.64 -10.45 -14.50
N GLU A 222 -22.43 -9.79 -15.62
CA GLU A 222 -21.10 -9.60 -16.24
C GLU A 222 -20.14 -8.88 -15.29
N SER A 223 -20.63 -7.92 -14.47
CA SER A 223 -19.76 -7.20 -13.56
C SER A 223 -19.31 -8.09 -12.40
N ALA A 224 -20.19 -8.90 -11.83
CA ALA A 224 -19.84 -9.87 -10.79
C ALA A 224 -18.90 -10.97 -11.32
N MET A 225 -19.11 -11.43 -12.56
CA MET A 225 -18.20 -12.37 -13.23
C MET A 225 -16.84 -11.74 -13.51
N SER A 226 -16.77 -10.44 -13.86
CA SER A 226 -15.50 -9.72 -14.01
C SER A 226 -14.71 -9.69 -12.71
N TYR A 227 -15.35 -9.46 -11.56
CA TYR A 227 -14.67 -9.53 -10.24
C TYR A 227 -14.18 -10.95 -9.92
N LEU A 228 -14.95 -11.97 -10.28
CA LEU A 228 -14.51 -13.36 -10.12
C LEU A 228 -13.24 -13.64 -10.96
N GLU A 229 -13.22 -13.17 -12.20
CA GLU A 229 -12.04 -13.31 -13.09
C GLU A 229 -10.84 -12.51 -12.56
N MET A 230 -11.06 -11.29 -12.02
CA MET A 230 -9.99 -10.56 -11.31
C MET A 230 -9.43 -11.39 -10.15
N GLY A 231 -10.32 -11.99 -9.34
CA GLY A 231 -9.92 -12.87 -8.23
C GLY A 231 -9.13 -14.08 -8.69
N LYS A 232 -9.51 -14.72 -9.81
CA LYS A 232 -8.76 -15.85 -10.41
C LYS A 232 -7.35 -15.42 -10.84
N ASN A 233 -7.23 -14.22 -11.44
CA ASN A 233 -6.01 -13.79 -12.11
C ASN A 233 -5.05 -13.00 -11.22
N ALA A 234 -5.51 -12.41 -10.11
CA ALA A 234 -4.68 -11.65 -9.19
C ALA A 234 -3.54 -12.50 -8.58
N ASP A 235 -2.42 -11.88 -8.30
CA ASP A 235 -1.29 -12.51 -7.60
C ASP A 235 -1.67 -12.93 -6.19
N ILE A 236 -2.36 -12.04 -5.47
CA ILE A 236 -2.87 -12.27 -4.11
C ILE A 236 -4.38 -12.08 -4.15
N LEU A 237 -5.09 -12.98 -3.49
CA LEU A 237 -6.53 -12.88 -3.27
C LEU A 237 -6.82 -12.73 -1.78
N CYS A 238 -7.64 -11.75 -1.43
CA CYS A 238 -8.18 -11.54 -0.10
C CYS A 238 -9.70 -11.71 -0.12
N LEU A 239 -10.20 -12.74 0.56
CA LEU A 239 -11.62 -13.06 0.67
C LEU A 239 -12.18 -12.52 1.97
N TYR A 240 -12.97 -11.45 1.87
CA TYR A 240 -13.61 -10.79 3.01
C TYR A 240 -14.99 -11.39 3.27
N ASN A 241 -15.33 -11.50 4.54
CA ASN A 241 -16.67 -11.88 4.99
C ASN A 241 -17.17 -13.19 4.34
N LEU A 242 -16.39 -14.27 4.51
CA LEU A 242 -16.72 -15.57 3.94
C LEU A 242 -18.04 -16.16 4.48
N GLU A 243 -18.49 -15.73 5.66
CA GLU A 243 -19.81 -16.13 6.23
C GLU A 243 -21.00 -15.72 5.37
N ALA A 244 -20.82 -14.64 4.58
CA ALA A 244 -21.87 -14.20 3.65
C ALA A 244 -21.86 -14.97 2.32
N LEU A 245 -21.09 -16.06 2.24
CA LEU A 245 -21.04 -16.91 1.05
C LEU A 245 -22.40 -17.58 0.84
N PRO A 246 -22.94 -17.60 -0.41
CA PRO A 246 -24.19 -18.30 -0.69
C PRO A 246 -24.09 -19.80 -0.36
N THR A 247 -25.11 -20.31 0.35
CA THR A 247 -25.19 -21.74 0.73
C THR A 247 -25.83 -22.63 -0.33
N ASN A 248 -26.15 -22.05 -1.50
CA ASN A 248 -26.74 -22.79 -2.62
C ASN A 248 -25.74 -23.84 -3.14
N LYS A 249 -26.16 -25.12 -3.15
CA LYS A 249 -25.35 -26.25 -3.59
C LYS A 249 -24.75 -26.03 -5.00
N ASN A 250 -25.58 -25.59 -5.95
CA ASN A 250 -25.12 -25.38 -7.32
C ASN A 250 -24.02 -24.32 -7.41
N PHE A 251 -24.17 -23.22 -6.65
CA PHE A 251 -23.14 -22.20 -6.57
C PHE A 251 -21.83 -22.75 -5.97
N ILE A 252 -21.94 -23.47 -4.85
CA ILE A 252 -20.77 -24.03 -4.17
C ILE A 252 -20.01 -24.99 -5.08
N GLU A 253 -20.71 -25.95 -5.72
CA GLU A 253 -20.09 -26.99 -6.54
C GLU A 253 -19.64 -26.48 -7.91
N SER A 254 -20.39 -25.56 -8.55
CA SER A 254 -20.12 -25.12 -9.91
C SER A 254 -19.28 -23.84 -10.00
N VAL A 255 -19.20 -23.03 -8.92
CA VAL A 255 -18.48 -21.75 -8.94
C VAL A 255 -17.38 -21.72 -7.89
N PHE A 256 -17.72 -21.89 -6.61
CA PHE A 256 -16.77 -21.61 -5.52
C PHE A 256 -15.63 -22.64 -5.44
N ILE A 257 -15.95 -23.94 -5.46
CA ILE A 257 -14.94 -25.01 -5.44
C ILE A 257 -14.02 -24.95 -6.69
N PRO A 258 -14.55 -24.83 -7.91
CA PRO A 258 -13.72 -24.63 -9.10
C PRO A 258 -12.84 -23.39 -9.04
N PHE A 259 -13.36 -22.27 -8.50
CA PHE A 259 -12.58 -21.04 -8.30
C PHE A 259 -11.37 -21.27 -7.38
N LEU A 260 -11.56 -21.90 -6.22
CA LEU A 260 -10.47 -22.24 -5.31
C LEU A 260 -9.48 -23.24 -5.95
N SER A 261 -10.00 -24.25 -6.67
CA SER A 261 -9.17 -25.26 -7.34
C SER A 261 -8.28 -24.66 -8.43
N MET A 262 -8.79 -23.67 -9.17
CA MET A 262 -8.00 -22.96 -10.17
C MET A 262 -6.86 -22.18 -9.50
N ARG A 263 -7.12 -21.44 -8.44
CA ARG A 263 -6.06 -20.71 -7.72
C ARG A 263 -4.98 -21.64 -7.18
N LYS A 264 -5.39 -22.80 -6.65
CA LYS A 264 -4.47 -23.84 -6.21
C LYS A 264 -3.60 -24.35 -7.36
N SER A 265 -4.19 -24.69 -8.51
CA SER A 265 -3.44 -25.21 -9.67
C SER A 265 -2.43 -24.18 -10.21
N GLN A 266 -2.71 -22.90 -10.07
CA GLN A 266 -1.82 -21.80 -10.46
C GLN A 266 -0.79 -21.42 -9.37
N GLY A 267 -0.83 -22.05 -8.20
CA GLY A 267 0.06 -21.73 -7.08
C GLY A 267 -0.10 -20.31 -6.54
N LYS A 268 -1.29 -19.71 -6.69
CA LYS A 268 -1.55 -18.32 -6.29
C LYS A 268 -1.93 -18.22 -4.82
N ILE A 269 -1.39 -17.22 -4.14
CA ILE A 269 -1.61 -16.99 -2.71
C ILE A 269 -3.05 -16.51 -2.46
N THR A 270 -3.67 -17.08 -1.44
CA THR A 270 -5.04 -16.71 -1.04
C THR A 270 -5.08 -16.50 0.47
N PHE A 271 -5.73 -15.42 0.91
CA PHE A 271 -6.05 -15.14 2.29
C PHE A 271 -7.57 -15.03 2.43
N GLY A 272 -8.06 -15.34 3.61
CA GLY A 272 -9.48 -15.21 3.90
C GLY A 272 -9.72 -14.94 5.38
N CYS A 273 -10.94 -14.55 5.74
CA CYS A 273 -11.35 -14.41 7.12
C CYS A 273 -12.75 -15.00 7.34
N ILE A 274 -12.92 -15.64 8.50
CA ILE A 274 -14.17 -16.22 9.01
C ILE A 274 -14.31 -15.90 10.50
N ASN A 275 -15.55 -15.80 10.99
CA ASN A 275 -15.83 -15.43 12.39
C ASN A 275 -15.67 -16.61 13.37
N ASP A 276 -15.63 -17.84 12.88
CA ASP A 276 -15.58 -19.05 13.69
C ASP A 276 -14.55 -20.04 13.12
N SER A 277 -14.52 -21.25 13.62
CA SER A 277 -13.66 -22.29 13.12
C SER A 277 -14.00 -22.70 11.68
N LEU A 278 -13.00 -23.19 10.94
CA LEU A 278 -13.23 -23.72 9.59
C LEU A 278 -14.30 -24.82 9.58
N ALA A 279 -14.34 -25.65 10.62
CA ALA A 279 -15.32 -26.73 10.73
C ALA A 279 -16.75 -26.20 10.84
N THR A 280 -16.99 -25.19 11.70
CA THR A 280 -18.29 -24.52 11.85
C THR A 280 -18.69 -23.83 10.56
N PHE A 281 -17.80 -23.06 9.94
CA PHE A 281 -18.04 -22.38 8.67
C PHE A 281 -18.46 -23.37 7.57
N VAL A 282 -17.67 -24.41 7.33
CA VAL A 282 -17.98 -25.42 6.31
C VAL A 282 -19.25 -26.19 6.63
N GLY A 283 -19.53 -26.41 7.94
CA GLY A 283 -20.75 -26.99 8.43
C GLY A 283 -22.00 -26.24 7.98
N GLY A 284 -21.95 -24.92 7.96
CA GLY A 284 -23.02 -24.03 7.50
C GLY A 284 -23.22 -23.96 5.99
N LEU A 285 -22.17 -24.25 5.19
CA LEU A 285 -22.24 -24.10 3.74
C LEU A 285 -22.97 -25.23 3.01
N SER A 286 -22.96 -26.46 3.56
CA SER A 286 -23.57 -27.60 2.88
C SER A 286 -23.97 -28.68 3.89
N PRO A 287 -25.12 -29.35 3.73
CA PRO A 287 -25.47 -30.52 4.52
C PRO A 287 -24.69 -31.77 4.09
N LEU A 288 -24.15 -31.83 2.85
CA LEU A 288 -23.51 -33.02 2.30
C LEU A 288 -22.06 -33.18 2.78
N SER A 289 -21.76 -34.34 3.38
CA SER A 289 -20.40 -34.62 3.88
C SER A 289 -19.31 -34.61 2.80
N SER A 290 -19.63 -35.07 1.58
CA SER A 290 -18.71 -35.05 0.43
C SER A 290 -18.35 -33.61 0.03
N THR A 291 -19.33 -32.72 -0.07
CA THR A 291 -19.13 -31.31 -0.41
C THR A 291 -18.35 -30.58 0.70
N LYS A 292 -18.67 -30.85 1.97
CA LYS A 292 -17.90 -30.34 3.12
C LYS A 292 -16.42 -30.73 3.02
N LYS A 293 -16.14 -32.01 2.74
CA LYS A 293 -14.76 -32.51 2.59
C LYS A 293 -14.04 -31.82 1.43
N GLN A 294 -14.70 -31.58 0.30
CA GLN A 294 -14.11 -30.89 -0.85
C GLN A 294 -13.78 -29.42 -0.51
N ILE A 295 -14.69 -28.68 0.13
CA ILE A 295 -14.48 -27.31 0.55
C ILE A 295 -13.29 -27.23 1.51
N THR A 296 -13.31 -28.06 2.57
CA THR A 296 -12.23 -28.12 3.57
C THR A 296 -10.89 -28.42 2.92
N THR A 297 -10.83 -29.40 2.03
CA THR A 297 -9.62 -29.75 1.31
C THR A 297 -9.12 -28.61 0.42
N SER A 298 -10.03 -27.92 -0.27
CA SER A 298 -9.68 -26.79 -1.14
C SER A 298 -9.16 -25.60 -0.33
N LEU A 299 -9.82 -25.23 0.76
CA LEU A 299 -9.38 -24.14 1.62
C LEU A 299 -8.04 -24.47 2.29
N ASN A 300 -7.89 -25.66 2.89
CA ASN A 300 -6.64 -26.08 3.52
C ASN A 300 -5.46 -26.22 2.53
N SER A 301 -5.75 -26.40 1.25
CA SER A 301 -4.70 -26.44 0.23
C SER A 301 -4.13 -25.05 -0.10
N LEU A 302 -4.93 -23.99 0.09
CA LEU A 302 -4.59 -22.61 -0.22
C LEU A 302 -4.15 -21.81 1.00
N MET A 303 -4.74 -22.11 2.15
CA MET A 303 -4.61 -21.33 3.38
C MET A 303 -4.40 -22.25 4.58
N ASP A 304 -3.58 -21.81 5.53
CA ASP A 304 -3.48 -22.42 6.85
C ASP A 304 -4.45 -21.72 7.80
N GLU A 305 -5.24 -22.48 8.55
CA GLU A 305 -6.13 -21.91 9.57
C GLU A 305 -5.29 -21.24 10.65
N HIS A 306 -5.59 -19.97 10.94
CA HIS A 306 -4.89 -19.18 11.95
C HIS A 306 -5.91 -18.52 12.87
N LYS A 307 -6.01 -19.00 14.10
CA LYS A 307 -6.83 -18.39 15.13
C LYS A 307 -6.15 -17.12 15.62
N THR A 308 -6.74 -15.98 15.35
CA THR A 308 -6.26 -14.71 15.87
C THR A 308 -6.53 -14.64 17.38
N LYS A 309 -5.62 -14.01 18.12
CA LYS A 309 -5.79 -13.85 19.56
C LYS A 309 -6.95 -12.91 19.85
N GLU A 310 -7.77 -13.32 20.84
CA GLU A 310 -8.90 -12.52 21.29
C GLU A 310 -8.37 -11.33 22.10
N ASP A 311 -8.48 -10.13 21.57
CA ASP A 311 -8.17 -8.90 22.26
C ASP A 311 -9.06 -7.78 21.78
N GLN A 312 -9.05 -6.68 22.56
CA GLN A 312 -9.78 -5.46 22.24
C GLN A 312 -9.58 -5.06 20.79
N LEU A 313 -10.63 -4.61 20.14
CA LEU A 313 -10.60 -4.09 18.79
C LEU A 313 -9.41 -3.13 18.64
N TYR A 314 -8.60 -3.36 17.65
CA TYR A 314 -7.41 -2.55 17.37
C TYR A 314 -7.75 -1.11 16.99
N PHE A 315 -9.00 -0.86 16.59
CA PHE A 315 -9.52 0.45 16.20
C PHE A 315 -10.76 0.84 17.01
#